data_dc779f8cecd07894b16f0076205762d7
#
_entry.id   dc779f8cecd07894b16f0076205762d7
#
_cell.length_a   1.000
_cell.length_b   1.000
_cell.length_c   1.000
_cell.angle_alpha   90.00
_cell.angle_beta   90.00
_cell.angle_gamma   90.00
#
_symmetry.space_group_name_H-M   'P 1'
#
loop_
_entity.id
_entity.type
_entity.pdbx_description
1 polymer ?
#
loop_
_entity_poly.entity_id
_entity_poly.type
_entity_poly.pdbx_seq_one_letter_code
_entity_poly.pdbx_strand_id
1 'polypeptide(L)'
;MNVETSCYALNKPFGVLSHFTDEGGHPGLGSLSLDLPKDVYPVGRLDRDSEGLILLSNDSSFIHELLEPSNGHSRTYMVQVEGDVNSGQIEALKSPMDLRIKKQVHRTKSCEAKLLPTPVVEDRIPPIRERKSIPTNW
;
A
#
# COMPACT_ATOMS: atom_id res chain seq x y z
N MET A 1 21.43 15.23 23.57
CA MET A 1 21.95 14.25 22.59
C MET A 1 21.20 14.48 21.28
N ASN A 2 21.93 14.69 20.20
CA ASN A 2 21.27 14.72 18.88
C ASN A 2 20.84 13.30 18.54
N VAL A 3 19.55 13.05 18.48
CA VAL A 3 19.01 11.81 17.89
C VAL A 3 19.26 11.93 16.40
N GLU A 4 20.02 11.02 15.85
CA GLU A 4 20.26 10.98 14.40
C GLU A 4 18.95 10.65 13.69
N THR A 5 18.49 11.55 12.84
CA THR A 5 17.28 11.35 12.05
C THR A 5 17.54 10.31 10.97
N SER A 6 16.69 9.29 10.93
CA SER A 6 16.82 8.18 10.00
C SER A 6 15.52 7.96 9.23
N CYS A 7 15.65 7.65 7.94
CA CYS A 7 14.54 7.27 7.08
C CYS A 7 14.93 6.06 6.22
N TYR A 8 14.06 5.08 6.17
CA TYR A 8 14.26 3.83 5.44
C TYR A 8 13.10 3.58 4.48
N ALA A 9 13.39 2.98 3.35
CA ALA A 9 12.40 2.45 2.42
C ALA A 9 12.41 0.93 2.49
N LEU A 10 11.27 0.33 2.77
CA LEU A 10 11.10 -1.10 2.85
C LEU A 10 10.12 -1.57 1.77
N ASN A 11 10.49 -2.63 1.05
CA ASN A 11 9.54 -3.39 0.25
C ASN A 11 8.83 -4.39 1.16
N LYS A 12 7.64 -4.00 1.67
CA LYS A 12 6.89 -4.86 2.58
C LYS A 12 6.38 -6.10 1.83
N PRO A 13 6.68 -7.31 2.31
CA PRO A 13 6.18 -8.51 1.69
C PRO A 13 4.69 -8.76 1.97
N PHE A 14 4.08 -9.60 1.15
CA PHE A 14 2.74 -10.14 1.37
C PHE A 14 2.62 -10.85 2.72
N GLY A 15 1.48 -10.72 3.37
CA GLY A 15 1.16 -11.42 4.60
C GLY A 15 1.71 -10.81 5.88
N VAL A 16 2.51 -9.75 5.79
CA VAL A 16 3.14 -9.06 6.92
C VAL A 16 2.36 -7.79 7.27
N LEU A 17 2.13 -7.59 8.56
CA LEU A 17 1.47 -6.39 9.10
C LEU A 17 2.39 -5.16 9.04
N SER A 18 1.80 -3.96 8.95
CA SER A 18 2.55 -2.69 8.87
C SER A 18 3.00 -2.13 10.22
N HIS A 19 3.08 -2.95 11.26
CA HIS A 19 3.66 -2.62 12.56
C HIS A 19 4.64 -3.71 12.98
N PHE A 20 5.48 -3.43 13.98
CA PHE A 20 6.59 -4.32 14.33
C PHE A 20 6.15 -5.58 15.08
N THR A 21 5.06 -5.51 15.85
CA THR A 21 4.56 -6.62 16.67
C THR A 21 3.66 -7.55 15.87
N ASP A 22 3.70 -8.85 16.21
CA ASP A 22 2.75 -9.82 15.69
C ASP A 22 1.37 -9.59 16.29
N GLU A 23 0.31 -9.75 15.51
CA GLU A 23 -1.06 -9.56 15.97
C GLU A 23 -2.02 -10.51 15.23
N GLY A 24 -2.95 -11.10 15.99
CA GLY A 24 -3.99 -11.97 15.41
C GLY A 24 -3.46 -13.21 14.68
N GLY A 25 -2.29 -13.70 15.07
CA GLY A 25 -1.63 -14.83 14.39
C GLY A 25 -0.91 -14.45 13.09
N HIS A 26 -0.75 -13.15 12.83
CA HIS A 26 -0.04 -12.64 11.65
C HIS A 26 1.27 -11.98 12.06
N PRO A 27 2.36 -12.20 11.29
CA PRO A 27 3.65 -11.61 11.59
C PRO A 27 3.66 -10.10 11.33
N GLY A 28 4.31 -9.34 12.20
CA GLY A 28 4.64 -7.94 12.01
C GLY A 28 5.98 -7.73 11.31
N LEU A 29 6.37 -6.48 11.09
CA LEU A 29 7.65 -6.11 10.49
C LEU A 29 8.85 -6.63 11.28
N GLY A 30 8.69 -6.84 12.61
CA GLY A 30 9.73 -7.42 13.45
C GLY A 30 10.16 -8.83 13.03
N SER A 31 9.28 -9.60 12.40
CA SER A 31 9.58 -10.94 11.88
C SER A 31 10.57 -10.94 10.72
N LEU A 32 10.78 -9.79 10.07
CA LEU A 32 11.68 -9.65 8.93
C LEU A 32 13.16 -9.52 9.33
N SER A 33 13.45 -9.51 10.63
CA SER A 33 14.84 -9.40 11.17
C SER A 33 15.60 -8.20 10.59
N LEU A 34 14.93 -7.06 10.45
CA LEU A 34 15.54 -5.83 9.95
C LEU A 34 16.49 -5.24 10.99
N ASP A 35 17.69 -4.85 10.56
CA ASP A 35 18.64 -4.13 11.40
C ASP A 35 18.27 -2.63 11.43
N LEU A 36 17.30 -2.29 12.28
CA LEU A 36 16.76 -0.95 12.41
C LEU A 36 16.87 -0.44 13.85
N PRO A 37 17.10 0.86 14.05
CA PRO A 37 16.98 1.48 15.34
C PRO A 37 15.60 1.25 15.98
N LYS A 38 15.54 1.12 17.31
CA LYS A 38 14.29 0.80 18.03
C LYS A 38 13.26 1.93 18.03
N ASP A 39 13.69 3.14 17.72
CA ASP A 39 12.87 4.36 17.67
C ASP A 39 12.29 4.65 16.28
N VAL A 40 12.49 3.75 15.32
CA VAL A 40 11.98 3.87 13.95
C VAL A 40 10.56 3.30 13.87
N TYR A 41 9.65 4.04 13.25
CA TYR A 41 8.25 3.68 13.10
C TYR A 41 7.80 3.73 11.64
N PRO A 42 6.79 2.93 11.23
CA PRO A 42 6.24 2.98 9.89
C PRO A 42 5.50 4.30 9.62
N VAL A 43 5.72 4.86 8.44
CA VAL A 43 5.03 6.04 7.94
C VAL A 43 3.75 5.60 7.21
N GLY A 44 2.66 5.50 7.95
CA GLY A 44 1.40 4.99 7.45
C GLY A 44 1.31 3.47 7.49
N ARG A 45 0.40 2.95 6.69
CA ARG A 45 0.07 1.52 6.68
C ARG A 45 -0.20 1.03 5.27
N LEU A 46 0.27 -0.17 4.99
CA LEU A 46 -0.22 -1.04 3.92
C LEU A 46 -1.02 -2.17 4.55
N ASP A 47 -2.05 -2.63 3.87
CA ASP A 47 -2.78 -3.81 4.30
C ASP A 47 -1.85 -5.03 4.35
N ARG A 48 -2.20 -6.02 5.15
CA ARG A 48 -1.42 -7.26 5.26
C ARG A 48 -1.18 -7.91 3.90
N ASP A 49 -2.21 -7.92 3.06
CA ASP A 49 -2.19 -8.56 1.75
C ASP A 49 -1.64 -7.65 0.63
N SER A 50 -1.27 -6.40 0.96
CA SER A 50 -0.59 -5.48 0.07
C SER A 50 0.92 -5.60 0.21
N GLU A 51 1.62 -5.46 -0.91
CA GLU A 51 3.08 -5.51 -1.04
C GLU A 51 3.62 -4.17 -1.51
N GLY A 52 4.87 -3.90 -1.24
CA GLY A 52 5.58 -2.77 -1.81
C GLY A 52 6.05 -1.73 -0.80
N LEU A 53 6.22 -0.52 -1.28
CA LEU A 53 6.89 0.54 -0.55
C LEU A 53 6.15 0.94 0.73
N ILE A 54 6.82 0.82 1.84
CA ILE A 54 6.51 1.49 3.10
C ILE A 54 7.74 2.23 3.60
N LEU A 55 7.56 3.46 4.04
CA LEU A 55 8.64 4.25 4.66
C LEU A 55 8.65 4.01 6.17
N LEU A 56 9.84 4.05 6.75
CA LEU A 56 10.05 3.93 8.18
C LEU A 56 10.93 5.10 8.63
N SER A 57 10.61 5.75 9.74
CA SER A 57 11.41 6.88 10.24
C SER A 57 11.29 7.05 11.74
N ASN A 58 12.27 7.69 12.35
CA ASN A 58 12.22 8.21 13.71
C ASN A 58 11.98 9.73 13.77
N ASP A 59 11.77 10.37 12.62
CA ASP A 59 11.42 11.79 12.54
C ASP A 59 9.90 11.98 12.58
N SER A 60 9.38 12.39 13.71
CA SER A 60 7.94 12.63 13.90
C SER A 60 7.40 13.74 13.01
N SER A 61 8.19 14.76 12.70
CA SER A 61 7.79 15.86 11.82
C SER A 61 7.63 15.38 10.38
N PHE A 62 8.59 14.59 9.90
CA PHE A 62 8.53 13.95 8.59
C PHE A 62 7.34 12.99 8.47
N ILE A 63 7.10 12.15 9.50
CA ILE A 63 5.96 11.24 9.54
C ILE A 63 4.65 12.03 9.45
N HIS A 64 4.52 13.07 10.24
CA HIS A 64 3.31 13.91 10.25
C HIS A 64 3.11 14.60 8.89
N GLU A 65 4.15 15.17 8.31
CA GLU A 65 4.09 15.83 7.00
C GLU A 65 3.58 14.88 5.91
N LEU A 66 4.10 13.65 5.86
CA LEU A 66 3.70 12.65 4.86
C LEU A 66 2.28 12.09 5.08
N LEU A 67 1.82 12.04 6.31
CA LEU A 67 0.50 11.48 6.63
C LEU A 67 -0.62 12.53 6.61
N GLU A 68 -0.29 13.81 6.72
CA GLU A 68 -1.27 14.89 6.73
C GLU A 68 -2.00 14.98 5.37
N PRO A 69 -3.32 14.74 5.31
CA PRO A 69 -4.06 14.70 4.04
C PRO A 69 -4.07 16.02 3.28
N SER A 70 -3.93 17.15 3.97
CA SER A 70 -3.91 18.50 3.36
C SER A 70 -2.65 18.75 2.54
N ASN A 71 -1.55 18.04 2.80
CA ASN A 71 -0.32 18.13 2.04
C ASN A 71 -0.40 17.46 0.65
N GLY A 72 -1.42 16.64 0.42
CA GLY A 72 -1.76 16.13 -0.90
C GLY A 72 -0.74 15.16 -1.52
N HIS A 73 0.06 14.48 -0.70
CA HIS A 73 1.01 13.49 -1.19
C HIS A 73 0.29 12.36 -1.95
N SER A 74 0.69 12.13 -3.20
CA SER A 74 0.13 11.06 -4.03
C SER A 74 0.63 9.68 -3.58
N ARG A 75 -0.22 8.68 -3.75
CA ARG A 75 0.12 7.26 -3.57
C ARG A 75 -0.27 6.51 -4.81
N THR A 76 0.64 5.69 -5.32
CA THR A 76 0.41 4.90 -6.53
C THR A 76 0.31 3.43 -6.16
N TYR A 77 -0.72 2.76 -6.67
CA TYR A 77 -0.96 1.34 -6.47
C TYR A 77 -1.05 0.64 -7.81
N MET A 78 -0.39 -0.49 -7.93
CA MET A 78 -0.62 -1.44 -9.01
C MET A 78 -1.62 -2.48 -8.50
N VAL A 79 -2.75 -2.59 -9.17
CA VAL A 79 -3.89 -3.40 -8.71
C VAL A 79 -4.24 -4.45 -9.74
N GLN A 80 -4.25 -5.71 -9.31
CA GLN A 80 -4.77 -6.81 -10.11
C GLN A 80 -6.28 -6.84 -10.00
N VAL A 81 -6.97 -6.92 -11.13
CA VAL A 81 -8.42 -7.05 -11.20
C VAL A 81 -8.82 -8.23 -12.08
N GLU A 82 -9.91 -8.89 -11.72
CA GLU A 82 -10.51 -9.96 -12.52
C GLU A 82 -11.58 -9.39 -13.45
N GLY A 83 -11.65 -9.90 -14.67
CA GLY A 83 -12.59 -9.49 -15.71
C GLY A 83 -12.00 -8.54 -16.74
N ASP A 84 -12.75 -8.30 -17.80
CA ASP A 84 -12.34 -7.39 -18.85
C ASP A 84 -12.44 -5.94 -18.39
N VAL A 85 -11.39 -5.17 -18.63
CA VAL A 85 -11.31 -3.75 -18.32
C VAL A 85 -11.32 -2.97 -19.63
N ASN A 86 -12.24 -2.02 -19.76
CA ASN A 86 -12.35 -1.15 -20.92
C ASN A 86 -12.02 0.31 -20.57
N SER A 87 -11.85 1.12 -21.60
CA SER A 87 -11.50 2.54 -21.47
C SER A 87 -12.54 3.34 -20.68
N GLY A 88 -13.82 3.02 -20.82
CA GLY A 88 -14.89 3.70 -20.08
C GLY A 88 -14.81 3.46 -18.58
N GLN A 89 -14.44 2.25 -18.17
CA GLN A 89 -14.21 1.92 -16.75
C GLN A 89 -13.00 2.66 -16.18
N ILE A 90 -11.92 2.76 -16.97
CA ILE A 90 -10.73 3.52 -16.56
C ILE A 90 -11.08 5.01 -16.41
N GLU A 91 -11.83 5.60 -17.34
CA GLU A 91 -12.25 7.01 -17.22
C GLU A 91 -13.20 7.22 -16.03
N ALA A 92 -14.12 6.29 -15.78
CA ALA A 92 -14.98 6.36 -14.59
C ALA A 92 -14.19 6.31 -13.29
N LEU A 93 -13.13 5.49 -13.22
CA LEU A 93 -12.27 5.36 -12.03
C LEU A 93 -11.51 6.66 -11.72
N LYS A 94 -11.15 7.44 -12.73
CA LYS A 94 -10.47 8.74 -12.55
C LYS A 94 -11.35 9.80 -11.90
N SER A 95 -12.65 9.67 -12.04
CA SER A 95 -13.62 10.65 -11.53
C SER A 95 -13.92 10.45 -10.05
N PRO A 96 -14.22 11.52 -9.30
CA PRO A 96 -14.69 11.41 -7.94
C PRO A 96 -15.93 10.53 -7.83
N MET A 97 -15.94 9.59 -6.89
CA MET A 97 -17.07 8.69 -6.66
C MET A 97 -17.43 8.65 -5.17
N ASP A 98 -18.67 8.29 -4.90
CA ASP A 98 -19.16 8.14 -3.55
C ASP A 98 -18.97 6.71 -3.06
N LEU A 99 -18.17 6.55 -2.02
CA LEU A 99 -17.91 5.26 -1.37
C LEU A 99 -18.67 5.21 -0.05
N ARG A 100 -19.42 4.13 0.18
CA ARG A 100 -20.08 3.88 1.46
C ARG A 100 -19.19 3.04 2.36
N ILE A 101 -18.65 3.67 3.41
CA ILE A 101 -17.78 3.02 4.40
C ILE A 101 -18.43 3.18 5.77
N LYS A 102 -18.70 2.05 6.47
CA LYS A 102 -19.32 2.04 7.81
C LYS A 102 -20.59 2.91 7.91
N LYS A 103 -21.49 2.80 6.94
CA LYS A 103 -22.77 3.57 6.84
C LYS A 103 -22.60 5.07 6.55
N GLN A 104 -21.40 5.57 6.35
CA GLN A 104 -21.14 6.94 5.92
C GLN A 104 -20.73 6.96 4.44
N VAL A 105 -21.12 8.02 3.75
CA VAL A 105 -20.75 8.26 2.36
C VAL A 105 -19.53 9.18 2.34
N HIS A 106 -18.46 8.71 1.70
CA HIS A 106 -17.22 9.45 1.51
C HIS A 106 -17.03 9.71 0.02
N ARG A 107 -16.91 10.97 -0.37
CA ARG A 107 -16.59 11.32 -1.75
C ARG A 107 -15.09 11.29 -1.96
N THR A 108 -14.63 10.50 -2.94
CA THR A 108 -13.22 10.45 -3.30
C THR A 108 -12.79 11.72 -4.03
N LYS A 109 -11.49 11.98 -4.05
CA LYS A 109 -10.88 12.92 -5.00
C LYS A 109 -10.74 12.25 -6.37
N SER A 110 -10.54 13.05 -7.42
CA SER A 110 -10.07 12.52 -8.70
C SER A 110 -8.69 11.86 -8.55
N CYS A 111 -8.43 10.86 -9.37
CA CYS A 111 -7.14 10.19 -9.41
C CYS A 111 -6.70 9.97 -10.86
N GLU A 112 -5.47 9.56 -11.04
CA GLU A 112 -4.97 9.02 -12.30
C GLU A 112 -5.15 7.51 -12.30
N ALA A 113 -5.56 6.95 -13.45
CA ALA A 113 -5.66 5.52 -13.65
C ALA A 113 -5.28 5.16 -15.08
N LYS A 114 -4.61 4.04 -15.26
CA LYS A 114 -4.27 3.48 -16.56
C LYS A 114 -4.23 1.96 -16.50
N LEU A 115 -4.61 1.34 -17.59
CA LEU A 115 -4.42 -0.10 -17.78
C LEU A 115 -2.94 -0.36 -18.08
N LEU A 116 -2.37 -1.37 -17.45
CA LEU A 116 -0.99 -1.79 -17.64
C LEU A 116 -0.95 -3.07 -18.48
N PRO A 117 0.12 -3.28 -19.28
CA PRO A 117 0.44 -4.61 -19.75
C PRO A 117 0.73 -5.52 -18.54
N THR A 118 0.59 -6.82 -18.72
CA THR A 118 0.89 -7.78 -17.65
C THR A 118 2.28 -7.51 -17.07
N PRO A 119 2.39 -7.13 -15.79
CA PRO A 119 3.67 -6.78 -15.21
C PRO A 119 4.51 -8.03 -14.96
N VAL A 120 5.83 -7.85 -15.04
CA VAL A 120 6.77 -8.84 -14.52
C VAL A 120 6.93 -8.56 -13.03
N VAL A 121 6.44 -9.46 -12.21
CA VAL A 121 6.55 -9.39 -10.75
C VAL A 121 7.35 -10.57 -10.24
N GLU A 122 8.03 -10.39 -9.11
CA GLU A 122 8.77 -11.46 -8.47
C GLU A 122 7.83 -12.55 -7.95
N ASP A 123 8.29 -13.79 -8.02
CA ASP A 123 7.58 -14.93 -7.43
C ASP A 123 7.48 -14.76 -5.92
N ARG A 124 6.33 -15.07 -5.37
CA ARG A 124 6.08 -15.04 -3.93
C ARG A 124 5.35 -16.28 -3.42
N ILE A 125 5.33 -16.47 -2.12
CA ILE A 125 4.61 -17.54 -1.44
C ILE A 125 3.58 -16.92 -0.46
N PRO A 126 2.27 -17.19 -0.62
CA PRO A 126 1.65 -17.92 -1.73
C PRO A 126 1.73 -17.15 -3.05
N PRO A 127 1.69 -17.83 -4.20
CA PRO A 127 1.75 -17.17 -5.50
C PRO A 127 0.55 -16.25 -5.72
N ILE A 128 0.71 -15.28 -6.61
CA ILE A 128 -0.38 -14.41 -7.05
C ILE A 128 -1.46 -15.29 -7.67
N ARG A 129 -2.69 -15.12 -7.20
CA ARG A 129 -3.81 -15.92 -7.68
C ARG A 129 -4.27 -15.43 -9.05
N GLU A 130 -4.35 -16.32 -9.99
CA GLU A 130 -5.00 -16.12 -11.28
C GLU A 130 -6.05 -17.21 -11.52
N ARG A 131 -7.21 -16.81 -12.03
CA ARG A 131 -8.26 -17.76 -12.41
C ARG A 131 -8.11 -18.11 -13.89
N LYS A 132 -8.16 -19.41 -14.20
CA LYS A 132 -8.01 -19.88 -15.59
C LYS A 132 -9.17 -19.48 -16.51
N SER A 133 -10.33 -19.21 -15.95
CA SER A 133 -11.57 -18.93 -16.70
C SER A 133 -11.99 -17.47 -16.71
N ILE A 134 -11.26 -16.59 -16.04
CA ILE A 134 -11.57 -15.16 -15.96
C ILE A 134 -10.32 -14.37 -16.33
N PRO A 135 -10.41 -13.41 -17.27
CA PRO A 135 -9.27 -12.56 -17.61
C PRO A 135 -8.74 -11.81 -16.39
N THR A 136 -7.43 -11.63 -16.33
CA THR A 136 -6.75 -10.81 -15.32
C THR A 136 -6.15 -9.59 -15.98
N ASN A 137 -6.38 -8.42 -15.39
CA ASN A 137 -5.85 -7.12 -15.84
C ASN A 137 -5.14 -6.40 -14.68
N TRP A 138 -4.28 -5.44 -15.02
CA TRP A 138 -3.48 -4.67 -14.07
C TRP A 138 -3.60 -3.16 -14.28
#